data_071810b98a9a5cb8661dba92f10956a5
#
_entry.id   071810b98a9a5cb8661dba92f10956a5
#
_cell.length_a   1.000
_cell.length_b   1.000
_cell.length_c   1.000
_cell.angle_alpha   90.00
_cell.angle_beta   90.00
_cell.angle_gamma   90.00
#
_symmetry.space_group_name_H-M   'P 1'
#
loop_
_entity.id
_entity.type
_entity.pdbx_description
1 polymer ?
#
loop_
_entity_poly.entity_id
_entity_poly.type
_entity_poly.pdbx_seq_one_letter_code
_entity_poly.pdbx_strand_id
1 'polypeptide(L)'
;MTLAALPWGTKALFGSISDSVPLGGYTKRYYIVLACIMLSAVAGVLASAEEISAREAAGLFCLGNLAICIVDLLIEGKYSELMRTRGEGRSDIVTFVWLMVMFGGLLASVIAGPLADQGIIQPLAWGALVMALLPILPLLFGWLPEEKQVGCCMTGKLRQNRGIFFLALVMSLAAFSIAMATLFGSSYSKLFTSLGASLLLITIADKTLPPVLSSCNLFMFVVEVSSISLGGALQYFFVAPETCLADGPHFSYVFFTTWASVIGAFFGLLGLMIFQWRLSHWNVRKIFYLTTFLRIFAAIFDIAMVQRWNTNELGIDDHTFFVLGDAIVSPVISMISFLPLVMLTSKLCSAGLESTTYSVLAGFQNLGSIVSRSAGSFVIGQLGMQTTTCPYSFDNLGTGIAVCNMAMPLLVIPFARFLLPNARLDEPLYEWFQGSGDLRSALTSDEMWLANTSSGSEEEDVVTITAIEKIAAENQEKIEIDERDLDL
;
A
#
# COMPACT_ATOMS: atom_id res chain seq x y z
N MET A 1 -12.66 4.16 -14.38
CA MET A 1 -11.94 3.85 -13.14
C MET A 1 -10.44 3.61 -13.34
N THR A 2 -9.99 2.87 -14.35
CA THR A 2 -8.56 2.56 -14.57
C THR A 2 -7.68 3.80 -14.79
N LEU A 3 -8.16 4.80 -15.54
CA LEU A 3 -7.43 6.05 -15.75
C LEU A 3 -7.24 6.83 -14.44
N ALA A 4 -8.27 6.88 -13.59
CA ALA A 4 -8.20 7.56 -12.31
C ALA A 4 -7.22 6.91 -11.32
N ALA A 5 -6.95 5.61 -11.46
CA ALA A 5 -6.00 4.88 -10.62
C ALA A 5 -4.55 4.92 -11.14
N LEU A 6 -4.29 5.41 -12.35
CA LEU A 6 -2.96 5.49 -12.94
C LEU A 6 -1.93 6.21 -12.07
N PRO A 7 -2.24 7.35 -11.40
CA PRO A 7 -1.30 8.05 -10.54
C PRO A 7 -0.70 7.18 -9.43
N TRP A 8 -1.47 6.26 -8.86
CA TRP A 8 -1.01 5.34 -7.82
C TRP A 8 0.07 4.36 -8.32
N GLY A 9 -0.01 3.96 -9.59
CA GLY A 9 1.02 3.14 -10.23
C GLY A 9 2.30 3.92 -10.58
N THR A 10 2.22 5.24 -10.71
CA THR A 10 3.37 6.13 -11.00
C THR A 10 3.95 6.80 -9.75
N LYS A 11 3.51 6.40 -8.55
CA LYS A 11 3.89 6.95 -7.24
C LYS A 11 5.42 7.02 -7.07
N ALA A 12 6.15 6.01 -7.56
CA ALA A 12 7.61 5.92 -7.47
C ALA A 12 8.34 7.06 -8.21
N LEU A 13 7.80 7.56 -9.31
CA LEU A 13 8.36 8.69 -10.04
C LEU A 13 8.28 9.98 -9.20
N PHE A 14 7.12 10.24 -8.58
CA PHE A 14 6.93 11.44 -7.76
C PHE A 14 7.78 11.41 -6.48
N GLY A 15 7.95 10.24 -5.84
CA GLY A 15 8.89 10.06 -4.75
C GLY A 15 10.33 10.40 -5.15
N SER A 16 10.75 9.90 -6.30
CA SER A 16 12.08 10.15 -6.86
C SER A 16 12.31 11.63 -7.17
N ILE A 17 11.32 12.32 -7.73
CA ILE A 17 11.39 13.76 -8.00
C ILE A 17 11.49 14.54 -6.69
N SER A 18 10.64 14.24 -5.73
CA SER A 18 10.60 14.93 -4.44
C SER A 18 11.92 14.82 -3.68
N ASP A 19 12.49 13.62 -3.56
CA ASP A 19 13.75 13.41 -2.83
C ASP A 19 14.99 13.96 -3.57
N SER A 20 14.89 14.21 -4.90
CA SER A 20 16.02 14.68 -5.73
C SER A 20 16.00 16.18 -6.00
N VAL A 21 14.82 16.80 -6.04
CA VAL A 21 14.63 18.20 -6.44
C VAL A 21 13.89 18.95 -5.35
N PRO A 22 14.59 19.58 -4.39
CA PRO A 22 13.94 20.35 -3.35
C PRO A 22 13.30 21.63 -3.91
N LEU A 23 12.01 21.86 -3.67
CA LEU A 23 11.32 23.10 -4.00
C LEU A 23 11.48 24.12 -2.87
N GLY A 24 12.07 25.27 -3.19
CA GLY A 24 12.36 26.30 -2.17
C GLY A 24 13.28 25.82 -1.04
N GLY A 25 14.03 24.76 -1.26
CA GLY A 25 14.89 24.11 -0.28
C GLY A 25 14.21 23.01 0.57
N TYR A 26 12.97 22.62 0.25
CA TYR A 26 12.25 21.59 0.98
C TYR A 26 11.81 20.46 0.05
N THR A 27 12.00 19.22 0.48
CA THR A 27 11.73 18.02 -0.34
C THR A 27 10.27 17.60 -0.31
N LYS A 28 9.51 17.95 0.73
CA LYS A 28 8.12 17.50 0.92
C LYS A 28 7.11 18.67 0.97
N ARG A 29 7.41 19.67 1.78
CA ARG A 29 6.51 20.77 2.14
C ARG A 29 5.79 21.42 0.94
N TYR A 30 6.55 21.97 -0.02
CA TYR A 30 5.95 22.71 -1.14
C TYR A 30 5.30 21.79 -2.18
N TYR A 31 5.74 20.54 -2.30
CA TYR A 31 5.06 19.55 -3.12
C TYR A 31 3.67 19.24 -2.59
N ILE A 32 3.51 19.10 -1.26
CA ILE A 32 2.21 18.90 -0.62
C ILE A 32 1.33 20.15 -0.83
N VAL A 33 1.86 21.36 -0.66
CA VAL A 33 1.11 22.60 -0.92
C VAL A 33 0.61 22.66 -2.36
N LEU A 34 1.45 22.37 -3.35
CA LEU A 34 1.05 22.35 -4.75
C LEU A 34 -0.03 21.27 -5.04
N ALA A 35 0.11 20.10 -4.44
CA ALA A 35 -0.89 19.03 -4.56
C ALA A 35 -2.23 19.44 -3.93
N CYS A 36 -2.21 20.08 -2.76
CA CYS A 36 -3.42 20.61 -2.11
C CYS A 36 -4.11 21.69 -2.97
N ILE A 37 -3.35 22.59 -3.59
CA ILE A 37 -3.87 23.59 -4.52
C ILE A 37 -4.51 22.92 -5.73
N MET A 38 -3.83 21.91 -6.33
CA MET A 38 -4.35 21.14 -7.46
C MET A 38 -5.64 20.41 -7.09
N LEU A 39 -5.71 19.77 -5.93
CA LEU A 39 -6.91 19.08 -5.45
C LEU A 39 -8.06 20.07 -5.23
N SER A 40 -7.77 21.24 -4.64
CA SER A 40 -8.75 22.31 -4.42
C SER A 40 -9.30 22.86 -5.75
N ALA A 41 -8.45 23.04 -6.76
CA ALA A 41 -8.87 23.47 -8.08
C ALA A 41 -9.79 22.43 -8.76
N VAL A 42 -9.42 21.15 -8.69
CA VAL A 42 -10.26 20.04 -9.22
C VAL A 42 -11.62 20.00 -8.51
N ALA A 43 -11.62 20.08 -7.17
CA ALA A 43 -12.85 20.10 -6.39
C ALA A 43 -13.72 21.32 -6.69
N GLY A 44 -13.11 22.50 -6.88
CA GLY A 44 -13.80 23.72 -7.27
C GLY A 44 -14.47 23.62 -8.64
N VAL A 45 -13.81 23.03 -9.63
CA VAL A 45 -14.40 22.76 -10.95
C VAL A 45 -15.59 21.81 -10.82
N LEU A 46 -15.43 20.69 -10.08
CA LEU A 46 -16.52 19.72 -9.87
C LEU A 46 -17.70 20.31 -9.11
N ALA A 47 -17.45 21.28 -8.19
CA ALA A 47 -18.49 21.91 -7.40
C ALA A 47 -19.28 22.98 -8.18
N SER A 48 -18.64 23.66 -9.15
CA SER A 48 -19.22 24.78 -9.89
C SER A 48 -19.78 24.40 -11.25
N ALA A 49 -19.46 23.23 -11.78
CA ALA A 49 -19.91 22.81 -13.11
C ALA A 49 -21.36 22.29 -13.04
N GLU A 50 -22.22 22.80 -13.91
CA GLU A 50 -23.62 22.35 -14.06
C GLU A 50 -23.71 21.04 -14.83
N GLU A 51 -22.91 20.90 -15.90
CA GLU A 51 -22.80 19.67 -16.70
C GLU A 51 -21.34 19.35 -16.94
N ILE A 52 -20.95 18.09 -16.75
CA ILE A 52 -19.60 17.58 -17.01
C ILE A 52 -19.72 16.32 -17.86
N SER A 53 -19.04 16.30 -19.00
CA SER A 53 -18.95 15.09 -19.81
C SER A 53 -18.18 13.98 -19.10
N ALA A 54 -18.47 12.72 -19.43
CA ALA A 54 -17.78 11.57 -18.82
C ALA A 54 -16.25 11.61 -19.03
N ARG A 55 -15.77 12.21 -20.13
CA ARG A 55 -14.33 12.36 -20.40
C ARG A 55 -13.68 13.41 -19.52
N GLU A 56 -14.33 14.55 -19.34
CA GLU A 56 -13.88 15.63 -18.45
C GLU A 56 -13.87 15.16 -17.01
N ALA A 57 -14.92 14.48 -16.56
CA ALA A 57 -14.99 13.86 -15.23
C ALA A 57 -13.84 12.88 -15.01
N ALA A 58 -13.56 12.00 -15.99
CA ALA A 58 -12.44 11.06 -15.90
C ALA A 58 -11.08 11.77 -15.78
N GLY A 59 -10.87 12.87 -16.51
CA GLY A 59 -9.68 13.71 -16.43
C GLY A 59 -9.55 14.40 -15.07
N LEU A 60 -10.61 14.99 -14.55
CA LEU A 60 -10.66 15.64 -13.24
C LEU A 60 -10.41 14.63 -12.11
N PHE A 61 -11.01 13.45 -12.15
CA PHE A 61 -10.73 12.38 -11.19
C PHE A 61 -9.29 11.88 -11.27
N CYS A 62 -8.69 11.81 -12.47
CA CYS A 62 -7.27 11.47 -12.61
C CYS A 62 -6.37 12.51 -11.94
N LEU A 63 -6.61 13.81 -12.18
CA LEU A 63 -5.86 14.90 -11.55
C LEU A 63 -6.07 14.95 -10.02
N GLY A 64 -7.30 14.74 -9.55
CA GLY A 64 -7.60 14.65 -8.13
C GLY A 64 -6.85 13.49 -7.44
N ASN A 65 -6.88 12.30 -8.07
CA ASN A 65 -6.10 11.14 -7.59
C ASN A 65 -4.59 11.38 -7.63
N LEU A 66 -4.09 12.13 -8.61
CA LEU A 66 -2.68 12.53 -8.65
C LEU A 66 -2.31 13.39 -7.44
N ALA A 67 -3.14 14.38 -7.13
CA ALA A 67 -2.93 15.23 -5.95
C ALA A 67 -2.93 14.41 -4.65
N ILE A 68 -3.94 13.57 -4.46
CA ILE A 68 -4.04 12.69 -3.29
C ILE A 68 -2.84 11.77 -3.20
N CYS A 69 -2.43 11.14 -4.32
CA CYS A 69 -1.28 10.25 -4.38
C CYS A 69 0.03 10.94 -3.97
N ILE A 70 0.25 12.20 -4.39
CA ILE A 70 1.43 12.98 -4.00
C ILE A 70 1.41 13.29 -2.50
N VAL A 71 0.27 13.75 -1.96
CA VAL A 71 0.13 14.05 -0.53
C VAL A 71 0.37 12.80 0.32
N ASP A 72 -0.28 11.70 -0.03
CA ASP A 72 -0.18 10.41 0.64
C ASP A 72 1.27 9.92 0.69
N LEU A 73 1.94 9.86 -0.48
CA LEU A 73 3.34 9.46 -0.60
C LEU A 73 4.28 10.30 0.28
N LEU A 74 4.12 11.62 0.27
CA LEU A 74 5.04 12.51 0.99
C LEU A 74 4.82 12.47 2.50
N ILE A 75 3.59 12.21 2.94
CA ILE A 75 3.27 11.92 4.34
C ILE A 75 3.86 10.57 4.74
N GLU A 76 3.73 9.54 3.90
CA GLU A 76 4.32 8.20 4.12
C GLU A 76 5.85 8.28 4.23
N GLY A 77 6.52 9.02 3.35
CA GLY A 77 7.94 9.30 3.44
C GLY A 77 8.30 10.05 4.73
N LYS A 78 7.45 10.99 5.18
CA LYS A 78 7.72 11.77 6.40
C LYS A 78 7.55 10.95 7.68
N TYR A 79 6.49 10.15 7.81
CA TYR A 79 6.38 9.33 9.00
C TYR A 79 7.42 8.22 9.04
N SER A 80 7.88 7.70 7.90
CA SER A 80 8.98 6.75 7.83
C SER A 80 10.30 7.38 8.33
N GLU A 81 10.59 8.62 7.93
CA GLU A 81 11.70 9.42 8.46
C GLU A 81 11.57 9.61 9.99
N LEU A 82 10.39 9.99 10.48
CA LEU A 82 10.15 10.22 11.90
C LEU A 82 10.25 8.94 12.74
N MET A 83 9.82 7.80 12.20
CA MET A 83 9.98 6.50 12.87
C MET A 83 11.45 6.16 13.08
N ARG A 84 12.30 6.44 12.10
CA ARG A 84 13.73 6.18 12.19
C ARG A 84 14.45 7.14 13.14
N THR A 85 14.16 8.44 13.07
CA THR A 85 14.90 9.47 13.80
C THR A 85 14.53 9.60 15.27
N ARG A 86 13.36 9.13 15.69
CA ARG A 86 12.87 9.25 17.07
C ARG A 86 13.14 8.04 17.97
N GLY A 87 13.90 7.05 17.49
CA GLY A 87 14.29 5.85 18.26
C GLY A 87 13.14 4.91 18.56
N GLU A 88 13.45 3.79 19.17
CA GLU A 88 12.64 2.63 19.51
C GLU A 88 11.22 2.58 18.95
N GLY A 89 11.04 1.78 17.88
CA GLY A 89 9.79 1.10 17.48
C GLY A 89 8.50 1.91 17.44
N ARG A 90 8.52 3.21 17.10
CA ARG A 90 7.31 4.05 17.12
C ARG A 90 6.32 3.75 15.99
N SER A 91 5.76 2.55 16.04
CA SER A 91 4.60 2.15 15.26
C SER A 91 3.36 3.03 15.53
N ASP A 92 3.36 3.77 16.64
CA ASP A 92 2.32 4.70 17.05
C ASP A 92 2.09 5.82 16.03
N ILE A 93 3.15 6.34 15.37
CA ILE A 93 3.02 7.39 14.36
C ILE A 93 2.23 6.87 13.14
N VAL A 94 2.58 5.71 12.62
CA VAL A 94 1.88 5.08 11.49
C VAL A 94 0.42 4.78 11.88
N THR A 95 0.23 4.19 13.05
CA THR A 95 -1.10 3.88 13.57
C THR A 95 -1.95 5.14 13.71
N PHE A 96 -1.38 6.24 14.23
CA PHE A 96 -2.09 7.52 14.35
C PHE A 96 -2.51 8.08 12.98
N VAL A 97 -1.62 8.07 11.98
CA VAL A 97 -1.95 8.53 10.63
C VAL A 97 -3.09 7.71 10.04
N TRP A 98 -3.02 6.38 10.11
CA TRP A 98 -4.06 5.51 9.58
C TRP A 98 -5.37 5.59 10.37
N LEU A 99 -5.30 5.86 11.68
CA LEU A 99 -6.48 6.16 12.50
C LEU A 99 -7.20 7.42 11.99
N MET A 100 -6.44 8.47 11.67
CA MET A 100 -7.01 9.71 11.09
C MET A 100 -7.60 9.46 9.69
N VAL A 101 -6.95 8.65 8.85
CA VAL A 101 -7.46 8.27 7.53
C VAL A 101 -8.79 7.50 7.66
N MET A 102 -8.86 6.51 8.53
CA MET A 102 -10.08 5.73 8.78
C MET A 102 -11.19 6.58 9.37
N PHE A 103 -10.88 7.45 10.34
CA PHE A 103 -11.83 8.37 10.93
C PHE A 103 -12.39 9.37 9.90
N GLY A 104 -11.52 9.92 9.05
CA GLY A 104 -11.92 10.76 7.92
C GLY A 104 -12.83 10.02 6.93
N GLY A 105 -12.50 8.76 6.61
CA GLY A 105 -13.31 7.88 5.78
C GLY A 105 -14.69 7.62 6.38
N LEU A 106 -14.78 7.39 7.69
CA LEU A 106 -16.04 7.23 8.40
C LEU A 106 -16.91 8.49 8.28
N LEU A 107 -16.35 9.67 8.58
CA LEU A 107 -17.08 10.94 8.45
C LEU A 107 -17.55 11.18 7.01
N ALA A 108 -16.66 10.91 6.04
CA ALA A 108 -17.00 11.06 4.63
C ALA A 108 -18.16 10.13 4.21
N SER A 109 -18.15 8.86 4.66
CA SER A 109 -19.22 7.90 4.35
C SER A 109 -20.58 8.30 4.93
N VAL A 110 -20.60 8.82 6.16
CA VAL A 110 -21.84 9.31 6.81
C VAL A 110 -22.44 10.49 6.06
N ILE A 111 -21.62 11.37 5.48
CA ILE A 111 -22.08 12.56 4.75
C ILE A 111 -22.38 12.21 3.28
N ALA A 112 -21.48 11.45 2.64
CA ALA A 112 -21.57 11.18 1.21
C ALA A 112 -22.76 10.29 0.84
N GLY A 113 -23.08 9.31 1.69
CA GLY A 113 -24.16 8.37 1.43
C GLY A 113 -25.51 9.01 1.18
N PRO A 114 -26.06 9.79 2.16
CA PRO A 114 -27.35 10.44 2.00
C PRO A 114 -27.40 11.47 0.85
N LEU A 115 -26.29 12.17 0.57
CA LEU A 115 -26.22 13.14 -0.51
C LEU A 115 -26.19 12.46 -1.89
N ALA A 116 -25.46 11.35 -1.98
CA ALA A 116 -25.40 10.56 -3.21
C ALA A 116 -26.76 9.91 -3.55
N ASP A 117 -27.50 9.45 -2.55
CA ASP A 117 -28.84 8.88 -2.71
C ASP A 117 -29.85 9.92 -3.24
N GLN A 118 -29.70 11.18 -2.84
CA GLN A 118 -30.50 12.29 -3.34
C GLN A 118 -30.01 12.84 -4.70
N GLY A 119 -28.91 12.31 -5.25
CA GLY A 119 -28.29 12.79 -6.49
C GLY A 119 -27.59 14.14 -6.35
N ILE A 120 -27.35 14.62 -5.12
CA ILE A 120 -26.77 15.94 -4.85
C ILE A 120 -25.27 15.77 -4.61
N ILE A 121 -24.46 16.03 -5.63
CA ILE A 121 -22.99 15.82 -5.59
C ILE A 121 -22.23 17.11 -5.24
N GLN A 122 -22.74 18.28 -5.59
CA GLN A 122 -22.06 19.57 -5.42
C GLN A 122 -21.59 19.88 -3.97
N PRO A 123 -22.39 19.64 -2.91
CA PRO A 123 -21.93 19.86 -1.53
C PRO A 123 -20.71 19.01 -1.16
N LEU A 124 -20.59 17.78 -1.70
CA LEU A 124 -19.42 16.93 -1.48
C LEU A 124 -18.16 17.54 -2.10
N ALA A 125 -18.28 18.08 -3.31
CA ALA A 125 -17.17 18.75 -3.99
C ALA A 125 -16.74 20.04 -3.26
N TRP A 126 -17.69 20.85 -2.75
CA TRP A 126 -17.37 22.01 -1.89
C TRP A 126 -16.70 21.59 -0.58
N GLY A 127 -17.18 20.52 0.05
CA GLY A 127 -16.54 19.94 1.24
C GLY A 127 -15.10 19.48 0.96
N ALA A 128 -14.87 18.79 -0.16
CA ALA A 128 -13.54 18.35 -0.58
C ALA A 128 -12.59 19.52 -0.84
N LEU A 129 -13.08 20.62 -1.44
CA LEU A 129 -12.31 21.86 -1.63
C LEU A 129 -11.83 22.43 -0.30
N VAL A 130 -12.73 22.58 0.67
CA VAL A 130 -12.37 23.12 2.00
C VAL A 130 -11.35 22.22 2.68
N MET A 131 -11.56 20.89 2.67
CA MET A 131 -10.65 19.92 3.28
C MET A 131 -9.26 19.93 2.61
N ALA A 132 -9.19 20.14 1.30
CA ALA A 132 -7.92 20.26 0.58
C ALA A 132 -7.15 21.54 0.91
N LEU A 133 -7.83 22.64 1.26
CA LEU A 133 -7.20 23.91 1.64
C LEU A 133 -6.66 23.90 3.08
N LEU A 134 -7.28 23.16 3.99
CA LEU A 134 -6.92 23.17 5.41
C LEU A 134 -5.43 22.87 5.69
N PRO A 135 -4.76 21.90 5.05
CA PRO A 135 -3.35 21.61 5.31
C PRO A 135 -2.39 22.71 4.85
N ILE A 136 -2.80 23.59 3.95
CA ILE A 136 -1.90 24.61 3.36
C ILE A 136 -1.40 25.58 4.43
N LEU A 137 -2.27 26.05 5.33
CA LEU A 137 -1.86 27.00 6.38
C LEU A 137 -0.79 26.44 7.32
N PRO A 138 -0.97 25.28 7.99
CA PRO A 138 0.07 24.73 8.86
C PRO A 138 1.36 24.41 8.10
N LEU A 139 1.29 24.00 6.83
CA LEU A 139 2.46 23.78 6.00
C LEU A 139 3.24 25.08 5.73
N LEU A 140 2.55 26.18 5.40
CA LEU A 140 3.18 27.49 5.20
C LEU A 140 3.78 28.05 6.48
N PHE A 141 3.18 27.81 7.64
CA PHE A 141 3.74 28.18 8.94
C PHE A 141 4.89 27.28 9.41
N GLY A 142 5.27 26.25 8.66
CA GLY A 142 6.40 25.39 8.98
C GLY A 142 6.16 24.38 10.09
N TRP A 143 4.91 23.96 10.30
CA TRP A 143 4.59 22.92 11.29
C TRP A 143 5.07 21.53 10.86
N LEU A 144 5.34 21.33 9.56
CA LEU A 144 6.00 20.11 9.11
C LEU A 144 7.49 20.21 9.45
N PRO A 145 8.04 19.36 10.34
CA PRO A 145 9.45 19.39 10.70
C PRO A 145 10.30 18.90 9.50
N GLU A 146 10.94 19.81 8.81
CA GLU A 146 11.77 19.53 7.64
C GLU A 146 12.97 20.50 7.60
N GLU A 147 14.16 19.95 7.39
CA GLU A 147 15.39 20.75 7.28
C GLU A 147 15.54 21.32 5.87
N LYS A 148 15.97 22.57 5.81
CA LYS A 148 16.19 23.26 4.54
C LYS A 148 17.44 22.73 3.85
N GLN A 149 17.27 22.16 2.68
CA GLN A 149 18.35 21.64 1.84
C GLN A 149 18.99 22.78 1.04
N VAL A 150 20.32 22.73 0.91
CA VAL A 150 21.10 23.69 0.12
C VAL A 150 21.35 23.09 -1.27
N GLY A 151 20.86 23.76 -2.32
CA GLY A 151 21.03 23.35 -3.72
C GLY A 151 19.71 23.10 -4.45
N CYS A 152 19.74 23.28 -5.76
CA CYS A 152 18.53 23.14 -6.60
C CYS A 152 18.27 21.70 -7.04
N CYS A 153 19.29 20.85 -7.08
CA CYS A 153 19.18 19.44 -7.47
C CYS A 153 20.27 18.62 -6.79
N MET A 154 19.86 17.53 -6.16
CA MET A 154 20.77 16.64 -5.43
C MET A 154 21.39 15.58 -6.35
N THR A 155 22.16 16.04 -7.35
CA THR A 155 22.80 15.16 -8.34
C THR A 155 23.69 14.09 -7.70
N GLY A 156 24.32 14.38 -6.56
CA GLY A 156 25.10 13.42 -5.78
C GLY A 156 24.25 12.24 -5.31
N LYS A 157 23.09 12.50 -4.70
CA LYS A 157 22.14 11.44 -4.29
C LYS A 157 21.68 10.59 -5.48
N LEU A 158 21.35 11.24 -6.60
CA LEU A 158 20.92 10.55 -7.83
C LEU A 158 22.02 9.62 -8.37
N ARG A 159 23.28 10.10 -8.39
CA ARG A 159 24.42 9.31 -8.88
C ARG A 159 24.75 8.13 -7.97
N GLN A 160 24.70 8.34 -6.66
CA GLN A 160 24.98 7.30 -5.66
C GLN A 160 23.90 6.21 -5.66
N ASN A 161 22.63 6.58 -5.81
CA ASN A 161 21.48 5.68 -5.71
C ASN A 161 20.79 5.43 -7.06
N ARG A 162 21.54 5.48 -8.17
CA ARG A 162 21.00 5.36 -9.55
C ARG A 162 20.14 4.12 -9.77
N GLY A 163 20.37 3.02 -9.03
CA GLY A 163 19.62 1.77 -9.16
C GLY A 163 18.17 1.92 -8.75
N ILE A 164 17.89 2.51 -7.58
CA ILE A 164 16.52 2.69 -7.09
C ILE A 164 15.75 3.73 -7.95
N PHE A 165 16.43 4.79 -8.42
CA PHE A 165 15.81 5.76 -9.33
C PHE A 165 15.48 5.15 -10.69
N PHE A 166 16.36 4.28 -11.22
CA PHE A 166 16.10 3.53 -12.44
C PHE A 166 14.91 2.58 -12.26
N LEU A 167 14.86 1.86 -11.13
CA LEU A 167 13.74 0.98 -10.79
C LEU A 167 12.41 1.76 -10.69
N ALA A 168 12.41 2.94 -10.06
CA ALA A 168 11.25 3.82 -9.97
C ALA A 168 10.74 4.28 -11.36
N LEU A 169 11.66 4.61 -12.27
CA LEU A 169 11.31 4.96 -13.64
C LEU A 169 10.69 3.78 -14.39
N VAL A 170 11.33 2.59 -14.34
CA VAL A 170 10.82 1.39 -15.02
C VAL A 170 9.46 0.98 -14.44
N MET A 171 9.27 1.11 -13.12
CA MET A 171 7.98 0.84 -12.46
C MET A 171 6.88 1.77 -12.98
N SER A 172 7.16 3.05 -13.18
CA SER A 172 6.21 4.01 -13.72
C SER A 172 5.85 3.71 -15.18
N LEU A 173 6.83 3.29 -15.99
CA LEU A 173 6.58 2.84 -17.37
C LEU A 173 5.77 1.54 -17.42
N ALA A 174 6.03 0.61 -16.49
CA ALA A 174 5.26 -0.63 -16.35
C ALA A 174 3.81 -0.33 -15.96
N ALA A 175 3.57 0.58 -15.00
CA ALA A 175 2.23 1.01 -14.61
C ALA A 175 1.47 1.62 -15.79
N PHE A 176 2.12 2.47 -16.58
CA PHE A 176 1.53 3.04 -17.80
C PHE A 176 1.19 1.97 -18.84
N SER A 177 2.09 1.00 -19.07
CA SER A 177 1.87 -0.11 -20.00
C SER A 177 0.67 -0.98 -19.59
N ILE A 178 0.54 -1.26 -18.28
CA ILE A 178 -0.60 -2.01 -17.73
C ILE A 178 -1.90 -1.21 -17.87
N ALA A 179 -1.85 0.11 -17.65
CA ALA A 179 -3.01 0.98 -17.87
C ALA A 179 -3.46 0.96 -19.34
N MET A 180 -2.53 1.04 -20.29
CA MET A 180 -2.82 0.92 -21.72
C MET A 180 -3.42 -0.44 -22.08
N ALA A 181 -2.83 -1.53 -21.57
CA ALA A 181 -3.37 -2.88 -21.77
C ALA A 181 -4.77 -3.05 -21.15
N THR A 182 -5.07 -2.34 -20.08
CA THR A 182 -6.40 -2.37 -19.44
C THR A 182 -7.44 -1.58 -20.21
N LEU A 183 -7.06 -0.46 -20.85
CA LEU A 183 -7.98 0.40 -21.62
C LEU A 183 -8.28 -0.16 -23.00
N PHE A 184 -7.29 -0.74 -23.67
CA PHE A 184 -7.38 -1.12 -25.09
C PHE A 184 -7.23 -2.63 -25.34
N GLY A 185 -6.78 -3.39 -24.33
CA GLY A 185 -6.48 -4.81 -24.47
C GLY A 185 -7.62 -5.73 -24.01
N SER A 186 -7.47 -7.02 -24.33
CA SER A 186 -8.30 -8.10 -23.81
C SER A 186 -7.88 -8.48 -22.38
N SER A 187 -8.69 -9.31 -21.69
CA SER A 187 -8.32 -9.88 -20.38
C SER A 187 -7.00 -10.65 -20.41
N TYR A 188 -6.71 -11.34 -21.51
CA TYR A 188 -5.42 -12.01 -21.72
C TYR A 188 -4.27 -11.00 -21.82
N SER A 189 -4.42 -9.95 -22.65
CA SER A 189 -3.41 -8.91 -22.80
C SER A 189 -3.08 -8.25 -21.46
N LYS A 190 -4.10 -7.91 -20.68
CA LYS A 190 -3.94 -7.33 -19.34
C LYS A 190 -3.18 -8.26 -18.39
N LEU A 191 -3.51 -9.55 -18.34
CA LEU A 191 -2.85 -10.55 -17.51
C LEU A 191 -1.39 -10.72 -17.90
N PHE A 192 -1.10 -10.96 -19.19
CA PHE A 192 0.27 -11.18 -19.67
C PHE A 192 1.14 -9.91 -19.52
N THR A 193 0.60 -8.72 -19.77
CA THR A 193 1.33 -7.47 -19.54
C THR A 193 1.65 -7.27 -18.06
N SER A 194 0.70 -7.54 -17.16
CA SER A 194 0.94 -7.39 -15.72
C SER A 194 1.95 -8.43 -15.19
N LEU A 195 1.90 -9.68 -15.65
CA LEU A 195 2.87 -10.72 -15.29
C LEU A 195 4.27 -10.41 -15.85
N GLY A 196 4.35 -10.00 -17.13
CA GLY A 196 5.63 -9.63 -17.75
C GLY A 196 6.28 -8.42 -17.08
N ALA A 197 5.49 -7.39 -16.78
CA ALA A 197 5.96 -6.23 -16.02
C ALA A 197 6.45 -6.61 -14.62
N SER A 198 5.74 -7.50 -13.95
CA SER A 198 6.12 -7.98 -12.60
C SER A 198 7.43 -8.74 -12.63
N LEU A 199 7.60 -9.67 -13.58
CA LEU A 199 8.85 -10.45 -13.72
C LEU A 199 10.05 -9.53 -14.03
N LEU A 200 9.86 -8.55 -14.92
CA LEU A 200 10.88 -7.55 -15.24
C LEU A 200 11.26 -6.75 -13.99
N LEU A 201 10.29 -6.24 -13.26
CA LEU A 201 10.53 -5.41 -12.08
C LEU A 201 11.17 -6.20 -10.93
N ILE A 202 10.76 -7.44 -10.69
CA ILE A 202 11.37 -8.33 -9.69
C ILE A 202 12.84 -8.57 -10.04
N THR A 203 13.15 -8.86 -11.31
CA THR A 203 14.54 -9.09 -11.74
C THR A 203 15.42 -7.85 -11.65
N ILE A 204 14.87 -6.67 -11.89
CA ILE A 204 15.60 -5.40 -11.71
C ILE A 204 15.80 -5.11 -10.23
N ALA A 205 14.74 -5.29 -9.41
CA ALA A 205 14.82 -5.06 -7.97
C ALA A 205 15.88 -5.95 -7.29
N ASP A 206 15.95 -7.21 -7.66
CA ASP A 206 16.93 -8.16 -7.13
C ASP A 206 18.39 -7.75 -7.42
N LYS A 207 18.63 -7.06 -8.55
CA LYS A 207 19.96 -6.57 -8.96
C LYS A 207 20.29 -5.17 -8.43
N THR A 208 19.30 -4.39 -8.03
CA THR A 208 19.47 -2.97 -7.69
C THR A 208 19.26 -2.65 -6.23
N LEU A 209 18.48 -3.46 -5.53
CA LEU A 209 18.19 -3.27 -4.11
C LEU A 209 19.08 -4.18 -3.24
N PRO A 210 19.36 -3.78 -2.00
CA PRO A 210 20.00 -4.67 -1.02
C PRO A 210 19.19 -5.96 -0.84
N PRO A 211 19.84 -7.12 -0.58
CA PRO A 211 19.17 -8.43 -0.56
C PRO A 211 17.94 -8.51 0.35
N VAL A 212 18.02 -7.95 1.55
CA VAL A 212 16.89 -7.94 2.49
C VAL A 212 15.74 -7.08 1.98
N LEU A 213 16.05 -5.91 1.42
CA LEU A 213 15.05 -5.02 0.83
C LEU A 213 14.37 -5.70 -0.36
N SER A 214 15.14 -6.36 -1.23
CA SER A 214 14.62 -7.14 -2.35
C SER A 214 13.74 -8.30 -1.89
N SER A 215 14.15 -9.06 -0.86
CA SER A 215 13.38 -10.18 -0.30
C SER A 215 12.06 -9.73 0.33
N CYS A 216 12.08 -8.68 1.15
CA CYS A 216 10.87 -8.11 1.73
C CYS A 216 9.92 -7.55 0.66
N ASN A 217 10.48 -6.92 -0.36
CA ASN A 217 9.74 -6.38 -1.50
C ASN A 217 9.05 -7.49 -2.30
N LEU A 218 9.77 -8.57 -2.60
CA LEU A 218 9.20 -9.76 -3.22
C LEU A 218 8.10 -10.38 -2.36
N PHE A 219 8.29 -10.43 -1.04
CA PHE A 219 7.28 -10.93 -0.12
C PHE A 219 5.99 -10.10 -0.17
N MET A 220 6.08 -8.76 -0.16
CA MET A 220 4.91 -7.88 -0.27
C MET A 220 4.14 -8.11 -1.58
N PHE A 221 4.85 -8.30 -2.69
CA PHE A 221 4.25 -8.67 -3.96
C PHE A 221 3.53 -10.04 -3.89
N VAL A 222 4.17 -11.06 -3.30
CA VAL A 222 3.60 -12.42 -3.17
C VAL A 222 2.34 -12.42 -2.32
N VAL A 223 2.30 -11.68 -1.22
CA VAL A 223 1.10 -11.56 -0.36
C VAL A 223 -0.11 -11.08 -1.15
N GLU A 224 0.07 -10.06 -1.99
CA GLU A 224 -1.02 -9.50 -2.80
C GLU A 224 -1.44 -10.44 -3.94
N VAL A 225 -0.48 -11.03 -4.64
CA VAL A 225 -0.77 -11.97 -5.75
C VAL A 225 -1.42 -13.25 -5.26
N SER A 226 -1.05 -13.72 -4.06
CA SER A 226 -1.64 -14.94 -3.48
C SER A 226 -3.14 -14.82 -3.14
N SER A 227 -3.67 -13.61 -3.04
CA SER A 227 -5.10 -13.35 -2.81
C SER A 227 -5.75 -12.90 -4.11
N ILE A 228 -6.07 -13.84 -5.01
CA ILE A 228 -6.68 -13.54 -6.31
C ILE A 228 -8.07 -12.90 -6.10
N SER A 229 -8.25 -11.69 -6.61
CA SER A 229 -9.45 -10.89 -6.35
C SER A 229 -10.64 -11.30 -7.22
N LEU A 230 -11.68 -11.85 -6.62
CA LEU A 230 -12.98 -12.13 -7.22
C LEU A 230 -14.03 -11.05 -6.88
N GLY A 231 -13.61 -9.92 -6.28
CA GLY A 231 -14.51 -8.89 -5.78
C GLY A 231 -15.49 -8.33 -6.80
N GLY A 232 -15.12 -8.30 -8.10
CA GLY A 232 -16.04 -7.89 -9.16
C GLY A 232 -17.23 -8.84 -9.30
N ALA A 233 -17.02 -10.17 -9.30
CA ALA A 233 -18.09 -11.15 -9.39
C ALA A 233 -18.96 -11.15 -8.10
N LEU A 234 -18.32 -11.05 -6.93
CA LEU A 234 -19.02 -10.95 -5.65
C LEU A 234 -19.93 -9.72 -5.59
N GLN A 235 -19.43 -8.55 -6.03
CA GLN A 235 -20.25 -7.34 -6.07
C GLN A 235 -21.48 -7.51 -6.95
N TYR A 236 -21.32 -8.09 -8.14
CA TYR A 236 -22.47 -8.35 -9.02
C TYR A 236 -23.43 -9.38 -8.42
N PHE A 237 -22.94 -10.41 -7.74
CA PHE A 237 -23.76 -11.38 -7.03
C PHE A 237 -24.62 -10.72 -5.94
N PHE A 238 -24.03 -9.85 -5.14
CA PHE A 238 -24.73 -9.21 -4.02
C PHE A 238 -25.82 -8.21 -4.44
N VAL A 239 -25.61 -7.48 -5.55
CA VAL A 239 -26.55 -6.43 -6.01
C VAL A 239 -27.38 -6.83 -7.23
N ALA A 240 -27.28 -8.09 -7.68
CA ALA A 240 -28.03 -8.57 -8.82
C ALA A 240 -29.55 -8.39 -8.62
N PRO A 241 -30.30 -7.87 -9.62
CA PRO A 241 -31.74 -7.77 -9.51
C PRO A 241 -32.37 -9.16 -9.57
N GLU A 242 -33.52 -9.35 -8.91
CA GLU A 242 -34.27 -10.61 -8.86
C GLU A 242 -34.60 -11.14 -10.25
N THR A 243 -34.83 -10.25 -11.21
CA THR A 243 -35.10 -10.61 -12.62
C THR A 243 -33.93 -11.31 -13.31
N CYS A 244 -32.69 -11.09 -12.85
CA CYS A 244 -31.48 -11.66 -13.46
C CYS A 244 -30.86 -12.79 -12.64
N LEU A 245 -31.12 -12.84 -11.34
CA LEU A 245 -30.63 -13.86 -10.41
C LEU A 245 -31.78 -14.15 -9.40
N ALA A 246 -32.51 -15.22 -9.57
CA ALA A 246 -33.69 -15.52 -8.72
C ALA A 246 -33.29 -15.82 -7.26
N ASP A 247 -32.14 -16.42 -7.04
CA ASP A 247 -31.67 -16.94 -5.75
C ASP A 247 -30.52 -16.11 -5.16
N GLY A 248 -30.58 -14.79 -5.37
CA GLY A 248 -29.57 -13.84 -4.89
C GLY A 248 -29.97 -13.09 -3.62
N PRO A 249 -29.05 -12.38 -2.95
CA PRO A 249 -29.36 -11.55 -1.78
C PRO A 249 -30.06 -10.23 -2.14
N HIS A 250 -29.95 -9.75 -3.38
CA HIS A 250 -30.63 -8.55 -3.94
C HIS A 250 -30.47 -7.28 -3.10
N PHE A 251 -29.25 -7.03 -2.61
CA PHE A 251 -29.00 -5.84 -1.80
C PHE A 251 -29.23 -4.56 -2.58
N SER A 252 -29.91 -3.60 -1.94
CA SER A 252 -29.99 -2.25 -2.48
C SER A 252 -28.61 -1.59 -2.53
N TYR A 253 -28.40 -0.73 -3.52
CA TYR A 253 -27.12 0.00 -3.64
C TYR A 253 -26.80 0.81 -2.38
N VAL A 254 -27.79 1.42 -1.75
CA VAL A 254 -27.64 2.19 -0.51
C VAL A 254 -27.15 1.31 0.64
N PHE A 255 -27.73 0.13 0.80
CA PHE A 255 -27.29 -0.82 1.83
C PHE A 255 -25.84 -1.26 1.57
N PHE A 256 -25.56 -1.73 0.35
CA PHE A 256 -24.25 -2.29 0.00
C PHE A 256 -23.12 -1.25 0.00
N THR A 257 -23.34 -0.03 -0.53
CA THR A 257 -22.29 0.97 -0.64
C THR A 257 -22.22 1.91 0.55
N THR A 258 -23.34 2.28 1.17
CA THR A 258 -23.39 3.29 2.23
C THR A 258 -23.34 2.66 3.61
N TRP A 259 -24.38 1.88 3.96
CA TRP A 259 -24.46 1.31 5.31
C TRP A 259 -23.34 0.34 5.61
N ALA A 260 -23.01 -0.55 4.67
CA ALA A 260 -21.88 -1.47 4.81
C ALA A 260 -20.54 -0.72 4.95
N SER A 261 -20.35 0.39 4.22
CA SER A 261 -19.12 1.19 4.32
C SER A 261 -19.01 1.94 5.65
N VAL A 262 -20.10 2.49 6.18
CA VAL A 262 -20.11 3.16 7.50
C VAL A 262 -19.78 2.15 8.61
N ILE A 263 -20.45 0.99 8.61
CA ILE A 263 -20.18 -0.09 9.56
C ILE A 263 -18.73 -0.57 9.42
N GLY A 264 -18.29 -0.81 8.18
CA GLY A 264 -16.94 -1.27 7.86
C GLY A 264 -15.85 -0.29 8.29
N ALA A 265 -16.05 1.01 8.12
CA ALA A 265 -15.11 2.03 8.60
C ALA A 265 -14.99 2.03 10.13
N PHE A 266 -16.11 1.89 10.84
CA PHE A 266 -16.09 1.79 12.30
C PHE A 266 -15.34 0.54 12.78
N PHE A 267 -15.63 -0.63 12.21
CA PHE A 267 -14.95 -1.87 12.56
C PHE A 267 -13.50 -1.94 12.05
N GLY A 268 -13.18 -1.25 10.96
CA GLY A 268 -11.81 -1.02 10.52
C GLY A 268 -10.97 -0.26 11.56
N LEU A 269 -11.53 0.79 12.18
CA LEU A 269 -10.90 1.47 13.32
C LEU A 269 -10.64 0.51 14.49
N LEU A 270 -11.57 -0.36 14.79
CA LEU A 270 -11.39 -1.38 15.83
C LEU A 270 -10.25 -2.35 15.47
N GLY A 271 -10.18 -2.80 14.23
CA GLY A 271 -9.09 -3.64 13.72
C GLY A 271 -7.71 -2.98 13.89
N LEU A 272 -7.61 -1.69 13.57
CA LEU A 272 -6.41 -0.89 13.77
C LEU A 272 -6.01 -0.81 15.26
N MET A 273 -6.97 -0.57 16.16
CA MET A 273 -6.70 -0.54 17.61
C MET A 273 -6.26 -1.89 18.14
N ILE A 274 -6.89 -2.99 17.70
CA ILE A 274 -6.48 -4.37 18.07
C ILE A 274 -5.05 -4.64 17.62
N PHE A 275 -4.70 -4.25 16.38
CA PHE A 275 -3.34 -4.38 15.88
C PHE A 275 -2.34 -3.65 16.76
N GLN A 276 -2.56 -2.36 17.03
CA GLN A 276 -1.63 -1.55 17.84
C GLN A 276 -1.46 -2.10 19.25
N TRP A 277 -2.55 -2.51 19.88
CA TRP A 277 -2.52 -2.95 21.27
C TRP A 277 -1.90 -4.34 21.46
N ARG A 278 -2.11 -5.28 20.51
CA ARG A 278 -1.73 -6.69 20.70
C ARG A 278 -0.67 -7.19 19.72
N LEU A 279 -0.73 -6.76 18.47
CA LEU A 279 0.03 -7.37 17.38
C LEU A 279 1.30 -6.59 17.01
N SER A 280 1.38 -5.30 17.32
CA SER A 280 2.53 -4.45 16.99
C SER A 280 3.86 -4.93 17.57
N HIS A 281 3.82 -5.69 18.69
CA HIS A 281 4.99 -6.27 19.36
C HIS A 281 5.30 -7.72 18.95
N TRP A 282 4.55 -8.25 17.99
CA TRP A 282 4.73 -9.63 17.57
C TRP A 282 5.85 -9.76 16.53
N ASN A 283 6.36 -11.01 16.42
CA ASN A 283 7.27 -11.36 15.36
C ASN A 283 6.60 -11.23 13.99
N VAL A 284 7.30 -10.59 13.02
CA VAL A 284 6.79 -10.29 11.68
C VAL A 284 6.21 -11.53 11.00
N ARG A 285 6.93 -12.67 11.02
CA ARG A 285 6.46 -13.93 10.42
C ARG A 285 5.16 -14.43 11.04
N LYS A 286 5.04 -14.35 12.39
CA LYS A 286 3.83 -14.81 13.11
C LYS A 286 2.62 -13.97 12.75
N ILE A 287 2.80 -12.66 12.57
CA ILE A 287 1.71 -11.76 12.16
C ILE A 287 1.20 -12.17 10.77
N PHE A 288 2.10 -12.42 9.81
CA PHE A 288 1.68 -12.81 8.47
C PHE A 288 1.04 -14.20 8.42
N TYR A 289 1.44 -15.14 9.26
CA TYR A 289 0.70 -16.41 9.41
C TYR A 289 -0.71 -16.18 9.95
N LEU A 290 -0.83 -15.40 11.02
CA LEU A 290 -2.13 -15.06 11.59
C LEU A 290 -3.04 -14.37 10.56
N THR A 291 -2.53 -13.35 9.86
CA THR A 291 -3.33 -12.60 8.88
C THR A 291 -3.73 -13.46 7.68
N THR A 292 -2.89 -14.40 7.26
CA THR A 292 -3.24 -15.39 6.23
C THR A 292 -4.42 -16.26 6.67
N PHE A 293 -4.39 -16.81 7.89
CA PHE A 293 -5.50 -17.61 8.41
C PHE A 293 -6.77 -16.78 8.61
N LEU A 294 -6.65 -15.53 9.06
CA LEU A 294 -7.80 -14.64 9.21
C LEU A 294 -8.44 -14.30 7.86
N ARG A 295 -7.65 -14.09 6.79
CA ARG A 295 -8.17 -13.90 5.43
C ARG A 295 -8.93 -15.13 4.91
N ILE A 296 -8.39 -16.33 5.17
CA ILE A 296 -9.08 -17.60 4.82
C ILE A 296 -10.38 -17.72 5.60
N PHE A 297 -10.39 -17.34 6.87
CA PHE A 297 -11.59 -17.33 7.70
C PHE A 297 -12.65 -16.34 7.15
N ALA A 298 -12.26 -15.14 6.73
CA ALA A 298 -13.17 -14.19 6.11
C ALA A 298 -13.79 -14.76 4.81
N ALA A 299 -13.02 -15.46 3.99
CA ALA A 299 -13.52 -16.06 2.76
C ALA A 299 -14.61 -17.15 2.98
N ILE A 300 -14.71 -17.71 4.19
CA ILE A 300 -15.79 -18.66 4.55
C ILE A 300 -17.16 -17.95 4.52
N PHE A 301 -17.21 -16.67 4.95
CA PHE A 301 -18.46 -15.89 4.89
C PHE A 301 -18.91 -15.69 3.44
N ASP A 302 -17.97 -15.35 2.55
CA ASP A 302 -18.28 -15.21 1.11
C ASP A 302 -18.82 -16.52 0.52
N ILE A 303 -18.19 -17.67 0.83
CA ILE A 303 -18.67 -18.99 0.36
C ILE A 303 -20.04 -19.29 0.92
N ALA A 304 -20.26 -19.05 2.22
CA ALA A 304 -21.55 -19.32 2.85
C ALA A 304 -22.67 -18.50 2.23
N MET A 305 -22.43 -17.24 1.87
CA MET A 305 -23.39 -16.39 1.16
C MET A 305 -23.67 -16.89 -0.26
N VAL A 306 -22.61 -17.21 -1.02
CA VAL A 306 -22.73 -17.68 -2.41
C VAL A 306 -23.43 -19.04 -2.50
N GLN A 307 -23.15 -19.93 -1.55
CA GLN A 307 -23.79 -21.26 -1.46
C GLN A 307 -25.14 -21.25 -0.72
N ARG A 308 -25.59 -20.04 -0.30
CA ARG A 308 -26.85 -19.87 0.44
C ARG A 308 -26.94 -20.66 1.76
N TRP A 309 -25.79 -21.02 2.37
CA TRP A 309 -25.74 -21.72 3.66
C TRP A 309 -26.31 -20.86 4.80
N ASN A 310 -26.18 -19.54 4.69
CA ASN A 310 -26.74 -18.59 5.65
C ASN A 310 -28.27 -18.76 5.78
N THR A 311 -28.99 -18.87 4.67
CA THR A 311 -30.47 -19.02 4.66
C THR A 311 -30.91 -20.48 4.85
N ASN A 312 -30.26 -21.42 4.14
CA ASN A 312 -30.71 -22.80 4.07
C ASN A 312 -30.32 -23.62 5.31
N GLU A 313 -29.10 -23.41 5.85
CA GLU A 313 -28.56 -24.21 6.96
C GLU A 313 -28.61 -23.44 8.28
N LEU A 314 -28.29 -22.15 8.28
CA LEU A 314 -28.21 -21.35 9.50
C LEU A 314 -29.52 -20.61 9.81
N GLY A 315 -30.44 -20.45 8.85
CA GLY A 315 -31.65 -19.67 9.00
C GLY A 315 -31.44 -18.18 9.27
N ILE A 316 -30.30 -17.64 8.84
CA ILE A 316 -29.93 -16.22 9.01
C ILE A 316 -30.22 -15.50 7.69
N ASP A 317 -30.94 -14.38 7.76
CA ASP A 317 -31.21 -13.54 6.58
C ASP A 317 -29.94 -12.93 5.99
N ASP A 318 -29.96 -12.63 4.69
CA ASP A 318 -28.85 -12.17 3.91
C ASP A 318 -28.25 -10.87 4.44
N HIS A 319 -29.08 -9.90 4.84
CA HIS A 319 -28.60 -8.62 5.35
C HIS A 319 -27.82 -8.79 6.66
N THR A 320 -28.35 -9.56 7.60
CA THR A 320 -27.68 -9.83 8.88
C THR A 320 -26.37 -10.59 8.68
N PHE A 321 -26.37 -11.61 7.82
CA PHE A 321 -25.17 -12.41 7.58
C PHE A 321 -24.09 -11.60 6.87
N PHE A 322 -24.46 -10.78 5.88
CA PHE A 322 -23.55 -9.86 5.19
C PHE A 322 -22.95 -8.83 6.15
N VAL A 323 -23.76 -8.23 7.04
CA VAL A 323 -23.24 -7.29 8.04
C VAL A 323 -22.22 -7.96 8.94
N LEU A 324 -22.47 -9.18 9.40
CA LEU A 324 -21.53 -9.92 10.25
C LEU A 324 -20.22 -10.25 9.53
N GLY A 325 -20.27 -10.77 8.31
CA GLY A 325 -19.10 -11.19 7.53
C GLY A 325 -18.38 -10.01 6.89
N ASP A 326 -19.05 -9.32 5.99
CA ASP A 326 -18.42 -8.33 5.10
C ASP A 326 -18.31 -6.94 5.72
N ALA A 327 -19.30 -6.52 6.53
CA ALA A 327 -19.25 -5.19 7.11
C ALA A 327 -18.54 -5.14 8.49
N ILE A 328 -18.43 -6.24 9.22
CA ILE A 328 -17.78 -6.30 10.55
C ILE A 328 -16.46 -7.06 10.48
N VAL A 329 -16.50 -8.35 10.17
CA VAL A 329 -15.32 -9.24 10.28
C VAL A 329 -14.27 -8.88 9.23
N SER A 330 -14.67 -8.68 7.98
CA SER A 330 -13.75 -8.43 6.87
C SER A 330 -12.94 -7.14 7.01
N PRO A 331 -13.50 -5.97 7.41
CA PRO A 331 -12.74 -4.75 7.65
C PRO A 331 -11.76 -4.85 8.82
N VAL A 332 -12.12 -5.54 9.91
CA VAL A 332 -11.20 -5.80 11.03
C VAL A 332 -9.98 -6.58 10.55
N ILE A 333 -10.21 -7.69 9.83
CA ILE A 333 -9.15 -8.54 9.28
C ILE A 333 -8.31 -7.78 8.25
N SER A 334 -8.94 -6.97 7.42
CA SER A 334 -8.27 -6.14 6.42
C SER A 334 -7.26 -5.19 7.06
N MET A 335 -7.64 -4.46 8.12
CA MET A 335 -6.73 -3.57 8.84
C MET A 335 -5.61 -4.32 9.56
N ILE A 336 -5.90 -5.44 10.22
CA ILE A 336 -4.89 -6.28 10.87
C ILE A 336 -3.90 -6.85 9.84
N SER A 337 -4.33 -7.11 8.61
CA SER A 337 -3.47 -7.62 7.53
C SER A 337 -2.66 -6.51 6.84
N PHE A 338 -3.20 -5.31 6.75
CA PHE A 338 -2.61 -4.18 6.03
C PHE A 338 -1.51 -3.48 6.83
N LEU A 339 -1.74 -3.22 8.13
CA LEU A 339 -0.80 -2.46 8.96
C LEU A 339 0.61 -3.07 9.05
N PRO A 340 0.80 -4.39 9.16
CA PRO A 340 2.14 -4.99 9.12
C PRO A 340 2.92 -4.69 7.84
N LEU A 341 2.23 -4.64 6.69
CA LEU A 341 2.85 -4.30 5.40
C LEU A 341 3.31 -2.84 5.38
N VAL A 342 2.46 -1.92 5.86
CA VAL A 342 2.80 -0.50 5.98
C VAL A 342 3.98 -0.28 6.91
N MET A 343 3.99 -0.93 8.08
CA MET A 343 5.08 -0.82 9.04
C MET A 343 6.38 -1.41 8.51
N LEU A 344 6.32 -2.56 7.85
CA LEU A 344 7.47 -3.17 7.19
C LEU A 344 8.05 -2.22 6.14
N THR A 345 7.20 -1.67 5.25
CA THR A 345 7.60 -0.69 4.25
C THR A 345 8.27 0.52 4.87
N SER A 346 7.68 1.09 5.93
CA SER A 346 8.20 2.29 6.60
C SER A 346 9.57 2.07 7.24
N LYS A 347 9.78 0.91 7.86
CA LYS A 347 11.06 0.54 8.48
C LYS A 347 12.19 0.32 7.48
N LEU A 348 11.86 -0.17 6.30
CA LEU A 348 12.83 -0.46 5.25
C LEU A 348 13.25 0.79 4.44
N CYS A 349 12.71 1.97 4.72
CA CYS A 349 13.04 3.19 3.98
C CYS A 349 14.45 3.69 4.30
N SER A 350 15.22 3.95 3.24
CA SER A 350 16.60 4.45 3.35
C SER A 350 16.65 5.94 3.71
N ALA A 351 17.66 6.34 4.49
CA ALA A 351 17.88 7.72 4.90
C ALA A 351 18.03 8.69 3.73
N GLY A 352 17.26 9.78 3.76
CA GLY A 352 17.28 10.82 2.72
C GLY A 352 16.67 10.42 1.38
N LEU A 353 16.11 9.20 1.26
CA LEU A 353 15.39 8.68 0.10
C LEU A 353 14.07 8.02 0.53
N GLU A 354 13.48 8.52 1.62
CA GLU A 354 12.32 7.90 2.24
C GLU A 354 11.14 7.81 1.26
N SER A 355 10.84 8.90 0.55
CA SER A 355 9.71 8.93 -0.38
C SER A 355 9.97 8.03 -1.59
N THR A 356 11.21 7.97 -2.10
CA THR A 356 11.60 7.09 -3.20
C THR A 356 11.51 5.63 -2.78
N THR A 357 12.12 5.27 -1.65
CA THR A 357 12.15 3.87 -1.17
C THR A 357 10.74 3.39 -0.83
N TYR A 358 9.99 4.20 -0.08
CA TYR A 358 8.61 3.87 0.28
C TYR A 358 7.75 3.63 -0.97
N SER A 359 7.83 4.53 -1.94
CA SER A 359 7.02 4.43 -3.16
C SER A 359 7.39 3.22 -4.04
N VAL A 360 8.66 2.81 -4.06
CA VAL A 360 9.09 1.59 -4.73
C VAL A 360 8.51 0.36 -4.03
N LEU A 361 8.65 0.26 -2.70
CA LEU A 361 8.13 -0.88 -1.92
C LEU A 361 6.59 -0.98 -2.00
N ALA A 362 5.88 0.13 -1.75
CA ALA A 362 4.43 0.20 -1.90
C ALA A 362 3.99 -0.04 -3.36
N GLY A 363 4.82 0.35 -4.34
CA GLY A 363 4.59 0.10 -5.74
C GLY A 363 4.59 -1.39 -6.10
N PHE A 364 5.43 -2.20 -5.50
CA PHE A 364 5.41 -3.67 -5.68
C PHE A 364 4.17 -4.30 -5.05
N GLN A 365 3.72 -3.82 -3.89
CA GLN A 365 2.46 -4.22 -3.28
C GLN A 365 1.28 -3.88 -4.21
N ASN A 366 1.23 -2.66 -4.73
CA ASN A 366 0.22 -2.23 -5.69
C ASN A 366 0.26 -3.04 -6.99
N LEU A 367 1.45 -3.37 -7.50
CA LEU A 367 1.63 -4.23 -8.66
C LEU A 367 1.06 -5.63 -8.41
N GLY A 368 1.36 -6.23 -7.24
CA GLY A 368 0.78 -7.50 -6.80
C GLY A 368 -0.76 -7.46 -6.81
N SER A 369 -1.34 -6.39 -6.29
CA SER A 369 -2.78 -6.16 -6.30
C SER A 369 -3.36 -6.01 -7.73
N ILE A 370 -2.62 -5.40 -8.66
CA ILE A 370 -3.01 -5.32 -10.07
C ILE A 370 -2.99 -6.71 -10.73
N VAL A 371 -1.95 -7.49 -10.48
CA VAL A 371 -1.84 -8.89 -10.97
C VAL A 371 -2.99 -9.73 -10.40
N SER A 372 -3.25 -9.63 -9.11
CA SER A 372 -4.36 -10.31 -8.41
C SER A 372 -5.71 -10.03 -9.08
N ARG A 373 -6.03 -8.74 -9.33
CA ARG A 373 -7.26 -8.35 -10.03
C ARG A 373 -7.29 -8.82 -11.49
N SER A 374 -6.14 -8.81 -12.17
CA SER A 374 -6.04 -9.27 -13.56
C SER A 374 -6.24 -10.78 -13.66
N ALA A 375 -5.64 -11.54 -12.75
CA ALA A 375 -5.83 -12.99 -12.62
C ALA A 375 -7.28 -13.31 -12.24
N GLY A 376 -7.89 -12.56 -11.32
CA GLY A 376 -9.29 -12.72 -10.94
C GLY A 376 -10.25 -12.51 -12.11
N SER A 377 -10.05 -11.45 -12.89
CA SER A 377 -10.84 -11.22 -14.11
C SER A 377 -10.71 -12.37 -15.13
N PHE A 378 -9.50 -12.95 -15.24
CA PHE A 378 -9.25 -14.11 -16.08
C PHE A 378 -9.97 -15.36 -15.55
N VAL A 379 -9.84 -15.64 -14.24
CA VAL A 379 -10.50 -16.78 -13.57
C VAL A 379 -12.02 -16.70 -13.70
N ILE A 380 -12.62 -15.51 -13.49
CA ILE A 380 -14.06 -15.29 -13.66
C ILE A 380 -14.49 -15.69 -15.08
N GLY A 381 -13.73 -15.31 -16.10
CA GLY A 381 -14.00 -15.68 -17.49
C GLY A 381 -13.90 -17.20 -17.74
N GLN A 382 -12.87 -17.86 -17.15
CA GLN A 382 -12.67 -19.32 -17.31
C GLN A 382 -13.73 -20.15 -16.58
N LEU A 383 -14.24 -19.66 -15.45
CA LEU A 383 -15.31 -20.32 -14.71
C LEU A 383 -16.70 -20.14 -15.34
N GLY A 384 -16.78 -19.42 -16.47
CA GLY A 384 -18.00 -19.21 -17.23
C GLY A 384 -19.04 -18.31 -16.54
N MET A 385 -18.59 -17.46 -15.61
CA MET A 385 -19.48 -16.53 -14.93
C MET A 385 -20.00 -15.46 -15.90
N GLN A 386 -21.31 -15.26 -15.95
CA GLN A 386 -21.97 -14.27 -16.81
C GLN A 386 -22.67 -13.21 -15.97
N THR A 387 -22.25 -11.96 -16.15
CA THR A 387 -22.79 -10.79 -15.43
C THR A 387 -23.26 -9.68 -16.38
N THR A 388 -23.18 -9.90 -17.69
CA THR A 388 -23.52 -8.89 -18.72
C THR A 388 -24.90 -9.06 -19.31
N THR A 389 -25.44 -10.27 -19.33
CA THR A 389 -26.76 -10.60 -19.89
C THR A 389 -27.56 -11.43 -18.90
N CYS A 390 -28.82 -11.08 -18.67
CA CYS A 390 -29.74 -11.90 -17.86
C CYS A 390 -30.11 -13.19 -18.60
N PRO A 391 -30.24 -14.34 -17.90
CA PRO A 391 -29.97 -14.55 -16.47
C PRO A 391 -28.47 -14.57 -16.16
N TYR A 392 -28.08 -14.08 -14.97
CA TYR A 392 -26.69 -14.16 -14.51
C TYR A 392 -26.37 -15.59 -14.03
N SER A 393 -25.13 -16.04 -14.24
CA SER A 393 -24.65 -17.34 -13.77
C SER A 393 -23.45 -17.17 -12.85
N PHE A 394 -23.57 -17.73 -11.63
CA PHE A 394 -22.56 -17.76 -10.59
C PHE A 394 -22.27 -19.16 -10.06
N ASP A 395 -22.65 -20.22 -10.82
CA ASP A 395 -22.61 -21.63 -10.38
C ASP A 395 -21.24 -22.05 -9.84
N ASN A 396 -20.15 -21.52 -10.42
CA ASN A 396 -18.78 -21.86 -10.04
C ASN A 396 -18.13 -20.81 -9.12
N LEU A 397 -18.85 -19.78 -8.65
CA LEU A 397 -18.28 -18.71 -7.84
C LEU A 397 -17.75 -19.24 -6.50
N GLY A 398 -18.48 -20.13 -5.83
CA GLY A 398 -18.02 -20.76 -4.59
C GLY A 398 -16.72 -21.54 -4.75
N THR A 399 -16.58 -22.30 -5.84
CA THR A 399 -15.31 -22.98 -6.18
C THR A 399 -14.19 -21.98 -6.45
N GLY A 400 -14.48 -20.88 -7.16
CA GLY A 400 -13.55 -19.80 -7.39
C GLY A 400 -13.03 -19.21 -6.08
N ILE A 401 -13.90 -18.91 -5.12
CA ILE A 401 -13.53 -18.38 -3.80
C ILE A 401 -12.67 -19.40 -3.04
N ALA A 402 -13.06 -20.68 -3.02
CA ALA A 402 -12.29 -21.72 -2.32
C ALA A 402 -10.85 -21.82 -2.86
N VAL A 403 -10.65 -21.76 -4.17
CA VAL A 403 -9.31 -21.81 -4.77
C VAL A 403 -8.57 -20.48 -4.57
N CYS A 404 -9.18 -19.36 -4.94
CA CYS A 404 -8.50 -18.06 -5.02
C CYS A 404 -8.31 -17.40 -3.65
N ASN A 405 -9.28 -17.55 -2.73
CA ASN A 405 -9.27 -16.82 -1.45
C ASN A 405 -8.99 -17.73 -0.25
N MET A 406 -8.97 -19.07 -0.42
CA MET A 406 -8.60 -19.99 0.66
C MET A 406 -7.33 -20.78 0.34
N ALA A 407 -7.23 -21.46 -0.81
CA ALA A 407 -6.07 -22.29 -1.13
C ALA A 407 -4.84 -21.47 -1.52
N MET A 408 -4.98 -20.47 -2.41
CA MET A 408 -3.87 -19.65 -2.88
C MET A 408 -3.18 -18.84 -1.77
N PRO A 409 -3.87 -18.22 -0.80
CA PRO A 409 -3.21 -17.52 0.32
C PRO A 409 -2.29 -18.39 1.17
N LEU A 410 -2.48 -19.72 1.21
CA LEU A 410 -1.58 -20.63 1.93
C LEU A 410 -0.16 -20.59 1.39
N LEU A 411 0.05 -20.17 0.14
CA LEU A 411 1.38 -19.96 -0.45
C LEU A 411 2.20 -18.88 0.30
N VAL A 412 1.55 -17.95 0.98
CA VAL A 412 2.24 -16.92 1.79
C VAL A 412 3.08 -17.56 2.91
N ILE A 413 2.62 -18.69 3.47
CA ILE A 413 3.25 -19.33 4.62
C ILE A 413 4.72 -19.72 4.35
N PRO A 414 5.05 -20.51 3.30
CA PRO A 414 6.45 -20.82 3.00
C PRO A 414 7.24 -19.57 2.62
N PHE A 415 6.67 -18.64 1.84
CA PHE A 415 7.37 -17.42 1.44
C PHE A 415 7.68 -16.51 2.65
N ALA A 416 6.79 -16.39 3.62
CA ALA A 416 7.06 -15.64 4.85
C ALA A 416 8.26 -16.20 5.63
N ARG A 417 8.45 -17.55 5.62
CA ARG A 417 9.59 -18.19 6.28
C ARG A 417 10.93 -17.86 5.61
N PHE A 418 10.95 -17.79 4.27
CA PHE A 418 12.19 -17.62 3.51
C PHE A 418 12.54 -16.17 3.23
N LEU A 419 11.55 -15.30 3.00
CA LEU A 419 11.76 -13.93 2.55
C LEU A 419 11.75 -12.89 3.68
N LEU A 420 11.12 -13.18 4.82
CA LEU A 420 11.05 -12.24 5.93
C LEU A 420 12.10 -12.52 7.00
N PRO A 421 12.65 -11.48 7.65
CA PRO A 421 13.50 -11.64 8.82
C PRO A 421 12.73 -12.26 10.00
N ASN A 422 13.44 -12.93 10.89
CA ASN A 422 12.87 -13.50 12.11
C ASN A 422 13.02 -12.51 13.28
N ALA A 423 12.37 -11.37 13.17
CA ALA A 423 12.46 -10.27 14.09
C ALA A 423 11.07 -9.78 14.51
N ARG A 424 10.98 -9.03 15.61
CA ARG A 424 9.73 -8.39 16.05
C ARG A 424 9.50 -7.12 15.25
N LEU A 425 8.23 -6.76 15.12
CA LEU A 425 7.86 -5.56 14.35
C LEU A 425 8.25 -4.26 15.07
N ASP A 426 8.38 -4.26 16.40
CA ASP A 426 8.81 -3.13 17.22
C ASP A 426 10.33 -3.01 17.38
N GLU A 427 11.11 -4.06 17.11
CA GLU A 427 12.58 -4.04 17.16
C GLU A 427 13.18 -3.07 16.14
N PRO A 428 14.27 -2.39 16.49
CA PRO A 428 14.97 -1.52 15.54
C PRO A 428 15.57 -2.32 14.37
N LEU A 429 15.73 -1.65 13.22
CA LEU A 429 16.12 -2.30 11.96
C LEU A 429 17.47 -3.04 12.04
N TYR A 430 18.44 -2.51 12.80
CA TYR A 430 19.77 -3.11 12.92
C TYR A 430 19.73 -4.51 13.55
N GLU A 431 18.83 -4.77 14.50
CA GLU A 431 18.66 -6.09 15.12
C GLU A 431 18.17 -7.15 14.12
N TRP A 432 17.42 -6.72 13.09
CA TRP A 432 16.96 -7.63 12.03
C TRP A 432 18.10 -8.24 11.22
N PHE A 433 19.27 -7.60 11.22
CA PHE A 433 20.44 -7.98 10.41
C PHE A 433 21.57 -8.63 11.23
N GLN A 434 21.51 -8.64 12.56
CA GLN A 434 22.58 -9.20 13.40
C GLN A 434 22.89 -10.70 13.13
N GLY A 435 21.98 -11.44 12.47
CA GLY A 435 22.18 -12.84 12.09
C GLY A 435 22.60 -13.10 10.64
N SER A 436 22.61 -12.11 9.78
CA SER A 436 22.75 -12.27 8.33
C SER A 436 24.03 -11.65 7.85
N GLY A 437 25.15 -11.68 8.16
CA GLY A 437 26.41 -11.11 7.59
C GLY A 437 26.30 -9.89 6.63
N ASP A 438 25.09 -9.48 6.30
CA ASP A 438 24.72 -8.45 5.32
C ASP A 438 24.55 -7.03 5.92
N LEU A 439 24.91 -6.84 7.20
CA LEU A 439 24.74 -5.56 7.89
C LEU A 439 25.42 -4.40 7.15
N ARG A 440 26.56 -4.67 6.50
CA ARG A 440 27.33 -3.67 5.76
C ARG A 440 26.71 -3.20 4.45
N SER A 441 25.92 -4.05 3.80
CA SER A 441 25.27 -3.71 2.53
C SER A 441 23.89 -3.04 2.71
N ALA A 442 23.29 -3.16 3.89
CA ALA A 442 21.95 -2.68 4.19
C ALA A 442 21.89 -1.33 4.89
N LEU A 443 22.97 -0.94 5.58
CA LEU A 443 23.05 0.31 6.32
C LEU A 443 24.08 1.24 5.68
N THR A 444 23.73 2.51 5.48
CA THR A 444 24.70 3.56 5.17
C THR A 444 25.55 3.87 6.41
N SER A 445 26.74 4.47 6.23
CA SER A 445 27.62 4.88 7.34
C SER A 445 26.90 5.74 8.40
N ASP A 446 25.93 6.56 7.96
CA ASP A 446 25.15 7.44 8.83
C ASP A 446 24.07 6.67 9.61
N GLU A 447 23.52 5.61 9.05
CA GLU A 447 22.59 4.72 9.74
C GLU A 447 23.30 3.85 10.79
N MET A 448 24.54 3.46 10.52
CA MET A 448 25.38 2.75 11.49
C MET A 448 25.75 3.66 12.69
N TRP A 449 26.00 4.95 12.45
CA TRP A 449 26.29 5.90 13.52
C TRP A 449 25.05 6.17 14.40
N LEU A 450 23.87 6.33 13.80
CA LEU A 450 22.60 6.51 14.51
C LEU A 450 22.16 5.25 15.29
N ALA A 451 22.46 4.07 14.78
CA ALA A 451 22.19 2.82 15.49
C ALA A 451 23.06 2.70 16.76
N ASN A 452 24.31 3.16 16.72
CA ASN A 452 25.21 3.15 17.85
C ASN A 452 24.89 4.22 18.92
N THR A 453 24.27 5.35 18.52
CA THR A 453 23.93 6.43 19.46
C THR A 453 22.59 6.21 20.20
N SER A 454 21.78 5.26 19.76
CA SER A 454 20.47 4.94 20.37
C SER A 454 20.51 3.82 21.44
N SER A 455 21.59 3.05 21.51
CA SER A 455 21.79 2.04 22.56
C SER A 455 22.45 2.68 23.78
N GLY A 456 21.66 3.31 24.64
CA GLY A 456 22.13 4.01 25.82
C GLY A 456 22.53 3.08 26.98
N SER A 457 23.71 2.48 26.93
CA SER A 457 24.47 2.04 28.10
C SER A 457 25.96 2.26 27.82
N GLU A 458 26.60 3.11 28.62
CA GLU A 458 28.00 3.56 28.44
C GLU A 458 29.05 2.42 28.43
N GLU A 459 28.72 1.21 28.87
CA GLU A 459 29.61 0.04 28.87
C GLU A 459 29.59 -0.78 27.58
N GLU A 460 28.48 -0.82 26.85
CA GLU A 460 28.38 -1.48 25.52
C GLU A 460 28.97 -0.62 24.40
N ASP A 461 28.91 0.70 24.54
CA ASP A 461 29.43 1.63 23.54
C ASP A 461 30.96 1.50 23.37
N VAL A 462 31.72 1.24 24.44
CA VAL A 462 33.18 1.08 24.38
C VAL A 462 33.57 -0.21 23.64
N VAL A 463 32.84 -1.30 23.81
CA VAL A 463 33.11 -2.58 23.12
C VAL A 463 32.75 -2.48 21.64
N THR A 464 31.68 -1.77 21.31
CA THR A 464 31.22 -1.63 19.93
C THR A 464 32.10 -0.66 19.13
N ILE A 465 32.54 0.45 19.74
CA ILE A 465 33.49 1.41 19.13
C ILE A 465 34.84 0.74 18.88
N THR A 466 35.36 -0.04 19.82
CA THR A 466 36.63 -0.76 19.67
C THR A 466 36.55 -1.85 18.58
N ALA A 467 35.41 -2.50 18.41
CA ALA A 467 35.18 -3.47 17.34
C ALA A 467 35.11 -2.79 15.96
N ILE A 468 34.49 -1.61 15.87
CA ILE A 468 34.39 -0.82 14.62
C ILE A 468 35.74 -0.24 14.23
N GLU A 469 36.53 0.29 15.18
CA GLU A 469 37.89 0.77 14.91
C GLU A 469 38.83 -0.34 14.44
N LYS A 470 38.71 -1.55 15.01
CA LYS A 470 39.47 -2.72 14.61
C LYS A 470 39.12 -3.19 13.17
N ILE A 471 37.84 -3.15 12.83
CA ILE A 471 37.35 -3.49 11.48
C ILE A 471 37.71 -2.40 10.45
N ALA A 472 37.72 -1.13 10.86
CA ALA A 472 38.17 -0.03 9.99
C ALA A 472 39.69 -0.12 9.70
N ALA A 473 40.50 -0.45 10.71
CA ALA A 473 41.93 -0.67 10.57
C ALA A 473 42.26 -1.86 9.66
N GLU A 474 41.56 -3.02 9.81
CA GLU A 474 41.74 -4.17 8.94
C GLU A 474 41.36 -3.89 7.47
N ASN A 475 40.42 -2.98 7.21
CA ASN A 475 40.06 -2.59 5.84
C ASN A 475 40.99 -1.59 5.21
N GLN A 476 41.58 -0.68 5.98
CA GLN A 476 42.67 0.20 5.48
C GLN A 476 43.87 -0.64 5.08
N GLU A 477 44.23 -1.63 5.87
CA GLU A 477 45.32 -2.56 5.57
C GLU A 477 45.08 -3.38 4.30
N LYS A 478 43.81 -3.82 4.07
CA LYS A 478 43.43 -4.51 2.81
C LYS A 478 43.44 -3.62 1.59
N ILE A 479 43.07 -2.35 1.73
CA ILE A 479 43.11 -1.37 0.61
C ILE A 479 44.56 -1.04 0.27
N GLU A 480 45.46 -0.87 1.27
CA GLU A 480 46.89 -0.66 1.05
C GLU A 480 47.61 -1.88 0.48
N ILE A 481 47.12 -3.10 0.67
CA ILE A 481 47.67 -4.32 0.06
C ILE A 481 47.23 -4.39 -1.40
N ASP A 482 45.97 -4.09 -1.71
CA ASP A 482 45.44 -4.12 -3.09
C ASP A 482 46.07 -3.00 -3.97
N GLU A 483 46.39 -1.84 -3.41
CA GLU A 483 47.08 -0.77 -4.13
C GLU A 483 48.59 -1.13 -4.39
N ARG A 484 49.21 -1.89 -3.50
CA ARG A 484 50.62 -2.36 -3.70
C ARG A 484 50.73 -3.49 -4.73
N ASP A 485 49.68 -4.28 -4.92
CA ASP A 485 49.65 -5.36 -5.95
C ASP A 485 49.26 -4.82 -7.35
N LEU A 486 48.79 -3.57 -7.44
CA LEU A 486 48.51 -2.90 -8.72
C LEU A 486 49.70 -2.09 -9.29
N ASP A 487 50.78 -1.90 -8.52
CA ASP A 487 52.01 -1.21 -8.94
C ASP A 487 53.16 -2.19 -9.24
N LEU A 488 52.93 -3.45 -9.39
CA LEU A 488 53.82 -4.50 -9.87
C LEU A 488 53.31 -5.10 -11.19
#